data_a795eb40b095ffa67dd7af5b5981d5b0
#
_entry.id   a795eb40b095ffa67dd7af5b5981d5b0
#
_cell.length_a   1.000
_cell.length_b   1.000
_cell.length_c   1.000
_cell.angle_alpha   90.00
_cell.angle_beta   90.00
_cell.angle_gamma   90.00
#
_symmetry.space_group_name_H-M   'P 1'
#
loop_
_entity.id
_entity.type
_entity.pdbx_description
1 polymer ?
#
loop_
_entity_poly.entity_id
_entity_poly.type
_entity_poly.pdbx_seq_one_letter_code
_entity_poly.pdbx_strand_id
1 'polypeptide(L)'
;MEHPIPAGPLAVRWVGYELEPPQAGALGRARVVFDNAGSASWRGLNVSYHWLDDRGNPIVWDGLRFEVHAEPGERVDRELDVRGPIPPGRYRLAFDLVDEQRFWLAELGNFTPELDVDVAPRDASAARTFLPPDAELDPDWQERVNAAHTDGYSAVGGSIDVRRRAEELEPYAPNGGRNPAFAHPLVCPSLLPPLEPNIEVAGLPAWRPEGDEPWIYDARIRLRL
;
A
#
# COMPACT_ATOMS: atom_id res chain seq x y z
N MET A 1 -11.52 18.40 -22.41
CA MET A 1 -12.29 19.52 -21.83
C MET A 1 -11.30 20.33 -21.01
N GLU A 2 -11.13 21.64 -21.24
CA GLU A 2 -10.26 22.44 -20.38
C GLU A 2 -11.00 22.66 -19.05
N HIS A 3 -10.37 22.23 -17.96
CA HIS A 3 -10.87 22.48 -16.61
C HIS A 3 -10.47 23.88 -16.16
N PRO A 4 -11.31 24.58 -15.41
CA PRO A 4 -10.98 25.91 -14.91
C PRO A 4 -9.77 25.81 -13.97
N ILE A 5 -8.82 26.72 -14.15
CA ILE A 5 -7.64 26.82 -13.29
C ILE A 5 -7.96 27.90 -12.24
N PRO A 6 -7.85 27.60 -10.94
CA PRO A 6 -8.09 28.58 -9.90
C PRO A 6 -7.07 29.71 -9.98
N ALA A 7 -7.53 30.92 -9.71
CA ALA A 7 -6.61 32.06 -9.57
C ALA A 7 -5.91 31.96 -8.21
N GLY A 8 -4.59 31.98 -8.18
CA GLY A 8 -3.85 31.93 -6.90
C GLY A 8 -2.38 31.57 -7.05
N PRO A 9 -1.68 31.50 -5.93
CA PRO A 9 -0.26 31.16 -5.94
C PRO A 9 -0.01 29.69 -6.26
N LEU A 10 -0.94 28.81 -5.87
CA LEU A 10 -0.82 27.35 -6.03
C LEU A 10 -1.93 26.85 -6.96
N ALA A 11 -1.66 26.84 -8.26
CA ALA A 11 -2.59 26.39 -9.27
C ALA A 11 -1.90 25.38 -10.21
N VAL A 12 -2.55 24.25 -10.50
CA VAL A 12 -2.05 23.22 -11.39
C VAL A 12 -2.89 23.14 -12.68
N ARG A 13 -2.19 23.00 -13.79
CA ARG A 13 -2.81 22.63 -15.07
C ARG A 13 -2.34 21.24 -15.47
N TRP A 14 -3.21 20.26 -15.36
CA TRP A 14 -2.93 18.91 -15.84
C TRP A 14 -2.91 18.87 -17.37
N VAL A 15 -1.87 18.26 -17.94
CA VAL A 15 -1.62 18.16 -19.37
C VAL A 15 -1.82 16.73 -19.86
N GLY A 16 -1.37 15.75 -19.08
CA GLY A 16 -1.52 14.34 -19.41
C GLY A 16 -1.32 13.48 -18.16
N TYR A 17 -1.94 12.30 -18.20
CA TYR A 17 -1.78 11.29 -17.16
C TYR A 17 -2.08 9.91 -17.75
N GLU A 18 -1.23 8.95 -17.41
CA GLU A 18 -1.29 7.57 -17.88
C GLU A 18 -1.01 6.65 -16.71
N LEU A 19 -1.60 5.45 -16.70
CA LEU A 19 -1.41 4.43 -15.67
C LEU A 19 -1.22 3.06 -16.30
N GLU A 20 -0.19 2.34 -15.87
CA GLU A 20 -0.13 0.88 -15.96
C GLU A 20 -0.88 0.33 -14.75
N PRO A 21 -2.08 -0.28 -14.93
CA PRO A 21 -2.89 -0.70 -13.79
C PRO A 21 -2.13 -1.68 -12.90
N PRO A 22 -2.00 -1.40 -11.57
CA PRO A 22 -1.36 -2.33 -10.65
C PRO A 22 -2.28 -3.52 -10.37
N GLN A 23 -1.70 -4.65 -9.96
CA GLN A 23 -2.44 -5.66 -9.21
C GLN A 23 -2.68 -5.18 -7.78
N ALA A 24 -3.64 -5.78 -7.09
CA ALA A 24 -3.93 -5.46 -5.69
C ALA A 24 -2.67 -5.53 -4.82
N GLY A 25 -2.42 -4.49 -4.03
CA GLY A 25 -1.26 -4.35 -3.15
C GLY A 25 0.10 -4.26 -3.84
N ALA A 26 0.19 -4.47 -5.17
CA ALA A 26 1.44 -4.35 -5.92
C ALA A 26 1.70 -2.91 -6.36
N LEU A 27 2.95 -2.61 -6.68
CA LEU A 27 3.31 -1.35 -7.32
C LEU A 27 3.08 -1.46 -8.84
N GLY A 28 2.40 -0.48 -9.40
CA GLY A 28 2.35 -0.17 -10.82
C GLY A 28 3.01 1.18 -11.08
N ARG A 29 2.99 1.62 -12.34
CA ARG A 29 3.58 2.91 -12.73
C ARG A 29 2.55 3.83 -13.33
N ALA A 30 2.63 5.10 -12.99
CA ALA A 30 1.91 6.17 -13.64
C ALA A 30 2.90 7.20 -14.18
N ARG A 31 2.50 7.90 -15.23
CA ARG A 31 3.16 9.11 -15.71
C ARG A 31 2.18 10.25 -15.65
N VAL A 32 2.58 11.35 -15.05
CA VAL A 32 1.79 12.57 -14.97
C VAL A 32 2.56 13.75 -15.57
N VAL A 33 1.86 14.59 -16.32
CA VAL A 33 2.41 15.81 -16.91
C VAL A 33 1.50 16.97 -16.52
N PHE A 34 2.06 17.98 -15.89
CA PHE A 34 1.32 19.16 -15.47
C PHE A 34 2.20 20.41 -15.45
N ASP A 35 1.56 21.58 -15.51
CA ASP A 35 2.24 22.88 -15.45
C ASP A 35 1.95 23.54 -14.08
N ASN A 36 2.94 24.23 -13.52
CA ASN A 36 2.68 25.21 -12.47
C ASN A 36 1.95 26.42 -13.09
N ALA A 37 0.65 26.44 -12.96
CA ALA A 37 -0.21 27.51 -13.47
C ALA A 37 -0.43 28.64 -12.43
N GLY A 38 0.17 28.51 -11.26
CA GLY A 38 0.11 29.50 -10.19
C GLY A 38 1.15 30.62 -10.35
N SER A 39 1.13 31.57 -9.42
CA SER A 39 2.08 32.69 -9.38
C SER A 39 3.26 32.49 -8.43
N ALA A 40 3.27 31.42 -7.65
CA ALA A 40 4.36 31.08 -6.72
C ALA A 40 5.19 29.88 -7.23
N SER A 41 6.50 29.91 -6.92
CA SER A 41 7.36 28.74 -7.10
C SER A 41 6.93 27.62 -6.13
N TRP A 42 6.86 26.40 -6.64
CA TRP A 42 6.56 25.22 -5.82
C TRP A 42 7.85 24.71 -5.18
N ARG A 43 7.86 24.69 -3.85
CA ARG A 43 8.93 24.13 -3.04
C ARG A 43 8.31 23.34 -1.89
N GLY A 44 8.61 22.04 -1.85
CA GLY A 44 8.06 21.15 -0.83
C GLY A 44 6.62 20.66 -1.10
N LEU A 45 6.11 20.84 -2.33
CA LEU A 45 4.93 20.12 -2.77
C LEU A 45 5.29 18.69 -3.17
N ASN A 46 4.37 17.77 -2.94
CA ASN A 46 4.45 16.41 -3.45
C ASN A 46 3.29 16.14 -4.40
N VAL A 47 3.54 15.49 -5.53
CA VAL A 47 2.48 14.84 -6.28
C VAL A 47 2.18 13.49 -5.64
N SER A 48 0.90 13.16 -5.57
CA SER A 48 0.41 11.92 -4.98
C SER A 48 -0.90 11.50 -5.63
N TYR A 49 -1.58 10.54 -5.02
CA TYR A 49 -2.83 10.01 -5.53
C TYR A 49 -3.75 9.53 -4.41
N HIS A 50 -5.03 9.39 -4.77
CA HIS A 50 -6.09 8.80 -3.95
C HIS A 50 -6.74 7.65 -4.68
N TRP A 51 -7.12 6.60 -3.97
CA TRP A 51 -8.00 5.58 -4.49
C TRP A 51 -9.39 5.76 -3.90
N LEU A 52 -10.38 5.81 -4.78
CA LEU A 52 -11.78 6.02 -4.45
C LEU A 52 -12.60 4.81 -4.91
N ASP A 53 -13.70 4.51 -4.20
CA ASP A 53 -14.70 3.56 -4.68
C ASP A 53 -15.58 4.17 -5.80
N ASP A 54 -16.52 3.39 -6.32
CA ASP A 54 -17.46 3.80 -7.36
C ASP A 54 -18.40 4.96 -6.93
N ARG A 55 -18.53 5.19 -5.62
CA ARG A 55 -19.33 6.26 -5.02
C ARG A 55 -18.52 7.51 -4.69
N GLY A 56 -17.20 7.44 -4.87
CA GLY A 56 -16.28 8.52 -4.53
C GLY A 56 -15.82 8.55 -3.08
N ASN A 57 -16.07 7.46 -2.32
CA ASN A 57 -15.52 7.38 -0.97
C ASN A 57 -14.04 7.01 -1.04
N PRO A 58 -13.18 7.62 -0.20
CA PRO A 58 -11.77 7.29 -0.18
C PRO A 58 -11.53 5.88 0.39
N ILE A 59 -10.83 5.05 -0.38
CA ILE A 59 -10.33 3.74 0.03
C ILE A 59 -8.88 3.87 0.52
N VAL A 60 -8.06 4.60 -0.23
CA VAL A 60 -6.72 5.04 0.17
C VAL A 60 -6.66 6.54 -0.09
N TRP A 61 -6.61 7.34 0.99
CA TRP A 61 -6.51 8.79 0.86
C TRP A 61 -5.07 9.25 0.64
N ASP A 62 -4.13 8.62 1.33
CA ASP A 62 -2.72 8.97 1.28
C ASP A 62 -1.93 7.97 0.43
N GLY A 63 -1.76 8.27 -0.86
CA GLY A 63 -0.87 7.55 -1.75
C GLY A 63 0.61 7.87 -1.49
N LEU A 64 1.51 7.26 -2.25
CA LEU A 64 2.95 7.53 -2.17
C LEU A 64 3.25 8.98 -2.55
N ARG A 65 4.31 9.55 -2.00
CA ARG A 65 4.71 10.94 -2.15
C ARG A 65 5.91 11.09 -3.05
N PHE A 66 5.84 12.03 -4.00
CA PHE A 66 6.93 12.34 -4.91
C PHE A 66 7.13 13.84 -4.96
N GLU A 67 8.23 14.29 -4.39
CA GLU A 67 8.55 15.72 -4.31
C GLU A 67 8.64 16.35 -5.69
N VAL A 68 8.06 17.55 -5.83
CA VAL A 68 8.06 18.33 -7.06
C VAL A 68 8.52 19.76 -6.81
N HIS A 69 9.31 20.27 -7.73
CA HIS A 69 9.73 21.66 -7.77
C HIS A 69 9.35 22.24 -9.15
N ALA A 70 8.76 23.41 -9.17
CA ALA A 70 8.45 24.08 -10.43
C ALA A 70 8.31 25.60 -10.23
N GLU A 71 8.94 26.37 -11.10
CA GLU A 71 8.71 27.81 -11.21
C GLU A 71 7.38 28.11 -11.89
N PRO A 72 6.77 29.29 -11.71
CA PRO A 72 5.55 29.68 -12.43
C PRO A 72 5.67 29.48 -13.94
N GLY A 73 4.75 28.74 -14.53
CA GLY A 73 4.72 28.39 -15.96
C GLY A 73 5.59 27.19 -16.33
N GLU A 74 6.35 26.62 -15.41
CA GLU A 74 7.20 25.46 -15.68
C GLU A 74 6.38 24.18 -15.76
N ARG A 75 6.79 23.29 -16.68
CA ARG A 75 6.22 21.96 -16.86
C ARG A 75 6.97 20.91 -16.07
N VAL A 76 6.21 20.07 -15.38
CA VAL A 76 6.68 18.86 -14.70
C VAL A 76 6.22 17.64 -15.49
N ASP A 77 7.12 16.72 -15.77
CA ASP A 77 6.86 15.39 -16.36
C ASP A 77 7.46 14.37 -15.37
N ARG A 78 6.61 13.52 -14.78
CA ARG A 78 7.01 12.67 -13.67
C ARG A 78 6.48 11.26 -13.79
N GLU A 79 7.34 10.28 -13.57
CA GLU A 79 6.94 8.90 -13.29
C GLU A 79 6.71 8.72 -11.79
N LEU A 80 5.67 7.99 -11.45
CA LEU A 80 5.23 7.71 -10.07
C LEU A 80 5.02 6.22 -9.90
N ASP A 81 5.41 5.69 -8.75
CA ASP A 81 4.94 4.40 -8.32
C ASP A 81 3.53 4.52 -7.70
N VAL A 82 2.61 3.67 -8.13
CA VAL A 82 1.23 3.65 -7.65
C VAL A 82 0.94 2.28 -7.06
N ARG A 83 0.68 2.22 -5.76
CA ARG A 83 0.29 0.98 -5.11
C ARG A 83 -1.19 0.71 -5.33
N GLY A 84 -1.52 -0.48 -5.84
CA GLY A 84 -2.90 -0.91 -6.00
C GLY A 84 -3.63 -1.01 -4.67
N PRO A 85 -4.92 -0.66 -4.60
CA PRO A 85 -5.73 -0.83 -3.41
C PRO A 85 -6.01 -2.32 -3.14
N ILE A 86 -6.42 -2.63 -1.90
CA ILE A 86 -6.81 -3.96 -1.41
C ILE A 86 -8.25 -3.86 -0.93
N PRO A 87 -9.13 -4.84 -1.30
CA PRO A 87 -8.92 -5.98 -2.20
C PRO A 87 -8.92 -5.61 -3.70
N PRO A 88 -8.73 -6.58 -4.62
CA PRO A 88 -8.92 -6.33 -6.06
C PRO A 88 -10.36 -5.90 -6.37
N GLY A 89 -10.57 -5.10 -7.42
CA GLY A 89 -11.88 -4.57 -7.77
C GLY A 89 -11.83 -3.36 -8.68
N ARG A 90 -12.97 -2.68 -8.82
CA ARG A 90 -13.08 -1.45 -9.61
C ARG A 90 -12.94 -0.24 -8.70
N TYR A 91 -12.07 0.67 -9.11
CA TYR A 91 -11.72 1.87 -8.36
C TYR A 91 -11.55 3.07 -9.29
N ARG A 92 -11.51 4.26 -8.72
CA ARG A 92 -11.03 5.46 -9.40
C ARG A 92 -9.72 5.91 -8.76
N LEU A 93 -8.72 6.15 -9.60
CA LEU A 93 -7.46 6.77 -9.21
C LEU A 93 -7.56 8.26 -9.48
N ALA A 94 -7.38 9.09 -8.47
CA ALA A 94 -7.34 10.54 -8.58
C ALA A 94 -5.93 11.04 -8.26
N PHE A 95 -5.33 11.86 -9.14
CA PHE A 95 -4.04 12.51 -8.87
C PHE A 95 -4.24 13.88 -8.24
N ASP A 96 -3.43 14.21 -7.24
CA ASP A 96 -3.43 15.52 -6.61
C ASP A 96 -2.02 15.92 -6.17
N LEU A 97 -1.86 17.18 -5.79
CA LEU A 97 -0.65 17.68 -5.14
C LEU A 97 -0.96 18.04 -3.69
N VAL A 98 0.01 17.84 -2.82
CA VAL A 98 -0.10 18.11 -1.39
C VAL A 98 1.04 18.98 -0.87
N ASP A 99 0.72 19.97 -0.07
CA ASP A 99 1.63 20.65 0.86
C ASP A 99 1.48 19.92 2.20
N GLU A 100 2.50 19.13 2.55
CA GLU A 100 2.43 18.18 3.66
C GLU A 100 1.95 18.81 4.96
N GLN A 101 1.01 18.15 5.63
CA GLN A 101 0.39 18.55 6.90
C GLN A 101 -0.38 19.88 6.83
N ARG A 102 -0.66 20.38 5.63
CA ARG A 102 -1.37 21.65 5.43
C ARG A 102 -2.64 21.48 4.62
N PHE A 103 -2.55 21.09 3.36
CA PHE A 103 -3.71 20.93 2.47
C PHE A 103 -3.36 20.16 1.19
N TRP A 104 -4.38 19.64 0.55
CA TRP A 104 -4.34 19.15 -0.84
C TRP A 104 -4.74 20.30 -1.78
N LEU A 105 -4.16 20.35 -2.98
CA LEU A 105 -4.49 21.42 -3.92
C LEU A 105 -5.95 21.36 -4.41
N ALA A 106 -6.58 20.19 -4.38
CA ALA A 106 -8.02 20.06 -4.60
C ALA A 106 -8.84 20.93 -3.64
N GLU A 107 -8.42 21.09 -2.38
CA GLU A 107 -9.10 21.94 -1.37
C GLU A 107 -9.03 23.43 -1.73
N LEU A 108 -8.08 23.82 -2.57
CA LEU A 108 -7.94 25.15 -3.11
C LEU A 108 -8.70 25.34 -4.43
N GLY A 109 -9.52 24.36 -4.84
CA GLY A 109 -10.31 24.38 -6.05
C GLY A 109 -9.57 23.95 -7.31
N ASN A 110 -8.41 23.32 -7.18
CA ASN A 110 -7.73 22.71 -8.32
C ASN A 110 -8.48 21.45 -8.79
N PHE A 111 -8.47 21.22 -10.09
CA PHE A 111 -9.01 20.01 -10.68
C PHE A 111 -8.11 18.82 -10.36
N THR A 112 -8.72 17.69 -9.99
CA THR A 112 -8.07 16.40 -9.81
C THR A 112 -8.45 15.47 -10.96
N PRO A 113 -7.51 15.06 -11.82
CA PRO A 113 -7.80 14.10 -12.86
C PRO A 113 -8.08 12.72 -12.27
N GLU A 114 -9.11 12.05 -12.78
CA GLU A 114 -9.53 10.73 -12.32
C GLU A 114 -9.46 9.71 -13.47
N LEU A 115 -9.08 8.49 -13.16
CA LEU A 115 -9.06 7.32 -14.04
C LEU A 115 -9.89 6.20 -13.42
N ASP A 116 -10.80 5.60 -14.19
CA ASP A 116 -11.43 4.34 -13.84
C ASP A 116 -10.44 3.19 -14.03
N VAL A 117 -10.24 2.37 -13.01
CA VAL A 117 -9.22 1.31 -12.97
C VAL A 117 -9.82 0.01 -12.47
N ASP A 118 -9.67 -1.06 -13.26
CA ASP A 118 -9.91 -2.42 -12.83
C ASP A 118 -8.61 -3.00 -12.25
N VAL A 119 -8.56 -3.12 -10.93
CA VAL A 119 -7.41 -3.67 -10.19
C VAL A 119 -7.54 -5.17 -10.12
N ALA A 120 -6.64 -5.88 -10.81
CA ALA A 120 -6.64 -7.33 -10.85
C ALA A 120 -6.19 -7.96 -9.53
N PRO A 121 -6.62 -9.21 -9.23
CA PRO A 121 -6.04 -10.00 -8.14
C PRO A 121 -4.52 -10.10 -8.27
N ARG A 122 -3.84 -10.17 -7.12
CA ARG A 122 -2.39 -10.36 -7.11
C ARG A 122 -2.03 -11.79 -7.49
N ASP A 123 -0.98 -11.97 -8.29
CA ASP A 123 -0.43 -13.30 -8.58
C ASP A 123 0.26 -13.84 -7.32
N ALA A 124 -0.33 -14.87 -6.73
CA ALA A 124 0.18 -15.56 -5.56
C ALA A 124 1.00 -16.81 -5.87
N SER A 125 1.20 -17.14 -7.14
CA SER A 125 1.87 -18.40 -7.56
C SER A 125 3.30 -18.54 -7.05
N ALA A 126 3.98 -17.43 -6.80
CA ALA A 126 5.33 -17.38 -6.29
C ALA A 126 5.42 -17.28 -4.75
N ALA A 127 4.30 -17.34 -4.04
CA ALA A 127 4.30 -17.24 -2.58
C ALA A 127 5.09 -18.40 -1.95
N ARG A 128 5.90 -18.05 -0.97
CA ARG A 128 6.73 -19.01 -0.22
C ARG A 128 6.35 -19.02 1.24
N THR A 129 6.30 -20.20 1.83
CA THR A 129 5.99 -20.38 3.24
C THR A 129 7.22 -20.84 4.00
N PHE A 130 7.47 -20.23 5.13
CA PHE A 130 8.63 -20.47 5.98
C PHE A 130 8.16 -21.10 7.30
N LEU A 131 8.07 -22.42 7.32
CA LEU A 131 7.57 -23.19 8.44
C LEU A 131 8.67 -24.08 9.03
N PRO A 132 8.70 -24.25 10.37
CA PRO A 132 9.51 -25.29 10.98
C PRO A 132 9.09 -26.68 10.49
N PRO A 133 10.02 -27.65 10.42
CA PRO A 133 9.72 -28.99 9.90
C PRO A 133 8.68 -29.78 10.70
N ASP A 134 8.52 -29.44 11.99
CA ASP A 134 7.62 -30.08 12.96
C ASP A 134 6.33 -29.27 13.21
N ALA A 135 6.08 -28.24 12.39
CA ALA A 135 4.91 -27.41 12.51
C ALA A 135 3.64 -28.12 12.06
N GLU A 136 2.62 -28.08 12.88
CA GLU A 136 1.26 -28.49 12.52
C GLU A 136 0.39 -27.26 12.26
N LEU A 137 -0.30 -27.26 11.11
CA LEU A 137 -1.22 -26.20 10.71
C LEU A 137 -2.64 -26.73 10.58
N ASP A 138 -3.62 -25.85 10.76
CA ASP A 138 -5.01 -26.20 10.50
C ASP A 138 -5.22 -26.53 9.00
N PRO A 139 -6.13 -27.45 8.65
CA PRO A 139 -6.22 -28.00 7.28
C PRO A 139 -6.46 -26.97 6.17
N ASP A 140 -7.09 -25.84 6.51
CA ASP A 140 -7.46 -24.76 5.57
C ASP A 140 -6.45 -23.59 5.50
N TRP A 141 -5.30 -23.74 6.16
CA TRP A 141 -4.30 -22.66 6.22
C TRP A 141 -3.81 -22.20 4.85
N GLN A 142 -3.59 -23.12 3.93
CA GLN A 142 -3.11 -22.80 2.58
C GLN A 142 -4.12 -21.98 1.80
N GLU A 143 -5.39 -22.35 1.88
CA GLU A 143 -6.48 -21.60 1.23
C GLU A 143 -6.54 -20.16 1.76
N ARG A 144 -6.43 -19.98 3.08
CA ARG A 144 -6.42 -18.65 3.71
C ARG A 144 -5.23 -17.81 3.30
N VAL A 145 -4.04 -18.40 3.30
CA VAL A 145 -2.81 -17.73 2.85
C VAL A 145 -2.92 -17.32 1.38
N ASN A 146 -3.38 -18.24 0.52
CA ASN A 146 -3.55 -17.94 -0.90
C ASN A 146 -4.59 -16.83 -1.13
N ALA A 147 -5.71 -16.86 -0.40
CA ALA A 147 -6.73 -15.83 -0.47
C ALA A 147 -6.15 -14.45 -0.07
N ALA A 148 -5.41 -14.38 1.03
CA ALA A 148 -4.79 -13.14 1.49
C ALA A 148 -3.77 -12.58 0.48
N HIS A 149 -2.93 -13.44 -0.10
CA HIS A 149 -2.01 -13.00 -1.16
C HIS A 149 -2.76 -12.54 -2.42
N THR A 150 -3.80 -13.27 -2.82
CA THR A 150 -4.64 -12.91 -3.98
C THR A 150 -5.34 -11.56 -3.75
N ASP A 151 -5.77 -11.29 -2.52
CA ASP A 151 -6.35 -10.00 -2.13
C ASP A 151 -5.34 -8.85 -2.16
N GLY A 152 -4.03 -9.15 -2.14
CA GLY A 152 -2.99 -8.14 -2.34
C GLY A 152 -1.92 -8.06 -1.25
N TYR A 153 -2.01 -8.85 -0.18
CA TYR A 153 -1.02 -8.80 0.89
C TYR A 153 0.30 -9.47 0.49
N SER A 154 1.41 -8.78 0.70
CA SER A 154 2.76 -9.28 0.41
C SER A 154 3.24 -10.26 1.47
N ALA A 155 2.79 -10.07 2.71
CA ALA A 155 3.14 -10.92 3.84
C ALA A 155 1.89 -11.34 4.63
N VAL A 156 1.83 -12.62 4.97
CA VAL A 156 0.73 -13.20 5.73
C VAL A 156 1.30 -13.92 6.95
N GLY A 157 0.89 -13.49 8.13
CA GLY A 157 1.26 -14.12 9.40
C GLY A 157 0.06 -14.76 10.07
N GLY A 158 0.32 -15.69 10.99
CA GLY A 158 -0.68 -16.41 11.76
C GLY A 158 -0.41 -16.45 13.26
N SER A 159 -1.34 -17.02 14.00
CA SER A 159 -1.20 -17.24 15.44
C SER A 159 -0.34 -18.47 15.74
N ILE A 160 0.33 -18.44 16.90
CA ILE A 160 1.11 -19.57 17.42
C ILE A 160 0.43 -20.12 18.65
N ASP A 161 0.10 -21.43 18.62
CA ASP A 161 -0.33 -22.17 19.80
C ASP A 161 0.87 -22.88 20.40
N VAL A 162 1.43 -22.31 21.43
CA VAL A 162 2.70 -22.75 22.03
C VAL A 162 2.43 -23.67 23.19
N ARG A 163 2.45 -24.95 22.97
CA ARG A 163 2.43 -25.92 24.06
C ARG A 163 3.82 -26.27 24.61
N ARG A 164 4.86 -26.06 23.78
CA ARG A 164 6.25 -26.47 24.08
C ARG A 164 7.22 -25.31 24.34
N ARG A 165 6.90 -24.07 23.91
CA ARG A 165 7.79 -22.90 23.99
C ARG A 165 7.06 -21.64 24.46
N ALA A 166 6.08 -21.81 25.37
CA ALA A 166 5.19 -20.72 25.77
C ALA A 166 5.95 -19.49 26.26
N GLU A 167 6.99 -19.71 27.12
CA GLU A 167 7.74 -18.60 27.72
C GLU A 167 8.60 -17.84 26.71
N GLU A 168 9.09 -18.51 25.66
CA GLU A 168 9.94 -17.90 24.62
C GLU A 168 9.13 -17.10 23.60
N LEU A 169 7.91 -17.53 23.30
CA LEU A 169 7.08 -16.96 22.25
C LEU A 169 6.00 -16.01 22.77
N GLU A 170 5.66 -16.07 24.06
CA GLU A 170 4.66 -15.20 24.68
C GLU A 170 4.89 -13.70 24.43
N PRO A 171 6.15 -13.17 24.45
CA PRO A 171 6.41 -11.77 24.15
C PRO A 171 6.07 -11.36 22.71
N TYR A 172 5.98 -12.34 21.82
CA TYR A 172 5.74 -12.12 20.38
C TYR A 172 4.35 -12.57 19.95
N ALA A 173 3.62 -13.28 20.81
CA ALA A 173 2.24 -13.61 20.54
C ALA A 173 1.41 -12.31 20.48
N PRO A 174 0.64 -12.06 19.44
CA PRO A 174 -0.23 -10.89 19.39
C PRO A 174 -1.30 -11.06 20.47
N ASN A 175 -1.12 -10.40 21.59
CA ASN A 175 -2.11 -10.34 22.66
C ASN A 175 -3.38 -9.71 22.11
N GLY A 176 -4.46 -10.47 22.10
CA GLY A 176 -5.75 -10.13 21.54
C GLY A 176 -6.14 -8.68 21.77
N GLY A 177 -6.26 -7.93 20.69
CA GLY A 177 -6.89 -6.62 20.66
C GLY A 177 -5.99 -5.40 20.78
N ARG A 178 -4.68 -5.51 20.86
CA ARG A 178 -3.79 -4.35 20.71
C ARG A 178 -3.40 -4.21 19.24
N ASN A 179 -3.61 -3.01 18.71
CA ASN A 179 -3.36 -2.61 17.35
C ASN A 179 -2.04 -3.23 16.80
N PRO A 180 -2.10 -4.13 15.81
CA PRO A 180 -0.92 -4.82 15.29
C PRO A 180 0.06 -3.92 14.55
N ALA A 181 -0.28 -2.64 14.36
CA ALA A 181 0.53 -1.67 13.61
C ALA A 181 1.89 -1.37 14.24
N PHE A 182 2.16 -1.77 15.49
CA PHE A 182 3.39 -1.44 16.15
C PHE A 182 4.19 -2.69 16.56
N ALA A 183 5.12 -3.06 15.70
CA ALA A 183 6.37 -3.75 16.03
C ALA A 183 6.31 -5.25 16.35
N HIS A 184 5.23 -5.97 16.07
CA HIS A 184 5.28 -7.42 16.23
C HIS A 184 5.69 -8.10 14.92
N PRO A 185 6.72 -8.97 14.92
CA PRO A 185 7.06 -9.76 13.76
C PRO A 185 5.91 -10.70 13.42
N LEU A 186 5.68 -10.91 12.13
CA LEU A 186 4.79 -11.96 11.67
C LEU A 186 5.51 -13.29 11.79
N VAL A 187 5.02 -14.15 12.66
CA VAL A 187 5.50 -15.52 12.82
C VAL A 187 4.66 -16.44 11.95
N CYS A 188 5.24 -17.55 11.47
CA CYS A 188 4.63 -18.40 10.46
C CYS A 188 4.40 -17.64 9.14
N PRO A 189 5.42 -16.94 8.61
CA PRO A 189 5.21 -16.07 7.47
C PRO A 189 4.98 -16.86 6.20
N SER A 190 4.03 -16.37 5.39
CA SER A 190 4.02 -16.61 3.96
C SER A 190 4.29 -15.28 3.27
N LEU A 191 5.28 -15.27 2.38
CA LEU A 191 5.81 -14.07 1.75
C LEU A 191 5.76 -14.18 0.22
N LEU A 192 5.40 -13.08 -0.43
CA LEU A 192 5.60 -12.91 -1.86
C LEU A 192 6.99 -12.34 -2.14
N PRO A 193 7.73 -12.87 -3.12
CA PRO A 193 9.00 -12.28 -3.53
C PRO A 193 8.85 -10.79 -3.92
N PRO A 194 9.86 -9.97 -3.67
CA PRO A 194 11.18 -10.33 -3.16
C PRO A 194 11.31 -10.44 -1.64
N LEU A 195 10.20 -10.42 -0.88
CA LEU A 195 10.26 -10.47 0.57
C LEU A 195 10.85 -11.79 1.08
N GLU A 196 11.68 -11.69 2.11
CA GLU A 196 12.29 -12.80 2.84
C GLU A 196 12.11 -12.56 4.34
N PRO A 197 12.15 -13.63 5.17
CA PRO A 197 12.26 -13.45 6.61
C PRO A 197 13.46 -12.56 6.94
N ASN A 198 13.24 -11.53 7.73
CA ASN A 198 14.26 -10.55 8.10
C ASN A 198 14.60 -10.56 9.59
N ILE A 199 13.96 -11.44 10.34
CA ILE A 199 14.17 -11.64 11.76
C ILE A 199 13.92 -13.12 12.13
N GLU A 200 14.45 -13.54 13.27
CA GLU A 200 14.17 -14.82 13.88
C GLU A 200 13.53 -14.58 15.26
N VAL A 201 12.50 -15.38 15.58
CA VAL A 201 11.79 -15.33 16.86
C VAL A 201 11.75 -16.73 17.43
N ALA A 202 12.47 -16.95 18.54
CA ALA A 202 12.58 -18.24 19.21
C ALA A 202 12.95 -19.41 18.25
N GLY A 203 13.87 -19.17 17.32
CA GLY A 203 14.30 -20.13 16.32
C GLY A 203 13.33 -20.29 15.13
N LEU A 204 12.32 -19.45 15.02
CA LEU A 204 11.35 -19.46 13.93
C LEU A 204 11.61 -18.32 12.95
N PRO A 205 11.57 -18.58 11.64
CA PRO A 205 11.59 -17.52 10.65
C PRO A 205 10.42 -16.57 10.87
N ALA A 206 10.71 -15.28 10.90
CA ALA A 206 9.70 -14.24 11.06
C ALA A 206 9.99 -13.06 10.15
N TRP A 207 8.97 -12.28 9.87
CA TRP A 207 9.09 -11.06 9.09
C TRP A 207 8.57 -9.87 9.89
N ARG A 208 9.38 -8.82 9.96
CA ARG A 208 8.98 -7.54 10.54
C ARG A 208 8.66 -6.59 9.39
N PRO A 209 7.48 -5.93 9.42
CA PRO A 209 7.13 -4.94 8.41
C PRO A 209 8.20 -3.85 8.27
N GLU A 210 8.62 -3.61 7.03
CA GLU A 210 9.52 -2.53 6.65
C GLU A 210 8.89 -1.79 5.48
N GLY A 211 8.85 -0.45 5.55
CA GLY A 211 8.24 0.39 4.53
C GLY A 211 6.73 0.20 4.42
N ASP A 212 6.23 0.35 3.18
CA ASP A 212 4.79 0.38 2.87
C ASP A 212 4.26 -0.97 2.34
N GLU A 213 4.99 -2.06 2.53
CA GLU A 213 4.55 -3.36 2.05
C GLU A 213 3.26 -3.81 2.76
N PRO A 214 2.20 -4.19 2.03
CA PRO A 214 0.95 -4.61 2.64
C PRO A 214 1.09 -5.98 3.31
N TRP A 215 0.66 -6.08 4.53
CA TRP A 215 0.70 -7.31 5.31
C TRP A 215 -0.57 -7.52 6.12
N ILE A 216 -0.84 -8.79 6.47
CA ILE A 216 -1.97 -9.16 7.31
C ILE A 216 -1.57 -10.22 8.34
N TYR A 217 -2.16 -10.11 9.53
CA TYR A 217 -2.18 -11.15 10.54
C TYR A 217 -3.57 -11.80 10.57
N ASP A 218 -3.65 -13.10 10.27
CA ASP A 218 -4.89 -13.87 10.40
C ASP A 218 -4.77 -14.89 11.54
N ALA A 219 -5.44 -14.61 12.65
CA ALA A 219 -5.45 -15.48 13.82
C ALA A 219 -6.05 -16.87 13.57
N ARG A 220 -6.74 -17.06 12.43
CA ARG A 220 -7.30 -18.36 12.02
C ARG A 220 -6.25 -19.25 11.35
N ILE A 221 -5.13 -18.71 10.94
CA ILE A 221 -3.95 -19.46 10.52
C ILE A 221 -3.19 -19.81 11.78
N ARG A 222 -3.34 -21.06 12.26
CA ARG A 222 -2.77 -21.47 13.54
C ARG A 222 -1.60 -22.43 13.32
N LEU A 223 -0.47 -22.06 13.90
CA LEU A 223 0.74 -22.88 13.98
C LEU A 223 0.80 -23.52 15.37
N ARG A 224 0.88 -24.84 15.42
CA ARG A 224 1.12 -25.59 16.67
C ARG A 224 2.55 -26.11 16.69
N LEU A 225 3.26 -25.83 17.78
CA LEU A 225 4.66 -26.23 17.99
C LEU A 225 4.80 -27.09 19.24
#